data_7f62ce2cf695f2f90f6662690f5c89d1
#
_entry.id   7f62ce2cf695f2f90f6662690f5c89d1
#
_cell.length_a   1.000
_cell.length_b   1.000
_cell.length_c   1.000
_cell.angle_alpha   90.00
_cell.angle_beta   90.00
_cell.angle_gamma   90.00
#
_symmetry.space_group_name_H-M   'P 1'
#
loop_
_entity.id
_entity.type
_entity.pdbx_description
1 polymer ?
#
loop_
_entity_poly.entity_id
_entity_poly.type
_entity_poly.pdbx_seq_one_letter_code
_entity_poly.pdbx_strand_id
1 'polypeptide(L)'
;MKTSIAAMVVAAEELVRARPDHAGALALLFTSDEEGPSVDGTVRVVQALQARGERLDCTIVGEPTSVERLGDMVKNGRRGTLSGKLTVKGIQGHVAYPQLARNPIHQLAPALAELVSATWDAGNAYFPATTFQVSNIHGGTGAGNVIPGHVVVDFNFRFSTESTPASLQRRVVEALYKHDLEYDLAWVLGGEPFLTTPGSLSEALAEAIRVETGVTPTLSTTGGTSDGRFIAKVCPQVVEFGPVNASIHKIDEHVAVVDIEPLKNIYRRTLETLLA
;
A
#
# COMPACT_ATOMS: atom_id res chain seq x y z
N MET A 1 -1.37 14.89 3.56
CA MET A 1 0.07 14.94 3.94
C MET A 1 0.53 16.30 4.49
N LYS A 2 0.39 17.44 3.79
CA LYS A 2 0.94 18.76 4.27
C LYS A 2 0.48 19.14 5.68
N THR A 3 -0.77 18.84 6.04
CA THR A 3 -1.29 19.09 7.40
C THR A 3 -0.57 18.22 8.45
N SER A 4 -0.31 16.94 8.16
CA SER A 4 0.48 16.08 9.05
C SER A 4 1.91 16.61 9.22
N ILE A 5 2.55 17.05 8.13
CA ILE A 5 3.89 17.67 8.19
C ILE A 5 3.88 18.88 9.13
N ALA A 6 2.95 19.82 8.93
CA ALA A 6 2.83 21.01 9.77
C ALA A 6 2.58 20.64 11.24
N ALA A 7 1.66 19.71 11.48
CA ALA A 7 1.34 19.25 12.83
C ALA A 7 2.53 18.56 13.52
N MET A 8 3.30 17.72 12.79
CA MET A 8 4.50 17.07 13.33
C MET A 8 5.61 18.07 13.65
N VAL A 9 5.86 19.05 12.77
CA VAL A 9 6.88 20.08 12.99
C VAL A 9 6.55 20.90 14.24
N VAL A 10 5.31 21.38 14.37
CA VAL A 10 4.90 22.18 15.55
C VAL A 10 4.91 21.34 16.82
N ALA A 11 4.46 20.06 16.75
CA ALA A 11 4.54 19.15 17.91
C ALA A 11 5.98 18.93 18.38
N ALA A 12 6.92 18.77 17.44
CA ALA A 12 8.35 18.63 17.73
C ALA A 12 8.93 19.91 18.36
N GLU A 13 8.60 21.10 17.83
CA GLU A 13 9.04 22.37 18.39
C GLU A 13 8.51 22.57 19.82
N GLU A 14 7.22 22.28 20.07
CA GLU A 14 6.62 22.38 21.39
C GLU A 14 7.29 21.42 22.39
N LEU A 15 7.56 20.17 21.98
CA LEU A 15 8.26 19.20 22.82
C LEU A 15 9.65 19.68 23.20
N VAL A 16 10.48 20.06 22.23
CA VAL A 16 11.87 20.49 22.47
C VAL A 16 11.94 21.75 23.34
N ARG A 17 11.00 22.68 23.16
CA ARG A 17 10.90 23.86 24.05
C ARG A 17 10.53 23.50 25.48
N ALA A 18 9.58 22.57 25.66
CA ALA A 18 9.10 22.17 26.98
C ALA A 18 10.07 21.22 27.70
N ARG A 19 10.78 20.39 26.96
CA ARG A 19 11.71 19.36 27.46
C ARG A 19 13.01 19.35 26.65
N PRO A 20 13.89 20.32 26.81
CA PRO A 20 15.15 20.39 26.05
C PRO A 20 16.12 19.24 26.37
N ASP A 21 15.90 18.56 27.49
CA ASP A 21 16.67 17.42 28.00
C ASP A 21 15.94 16.06 27.77
N HIS A 22 14.98 16.02 26.84
CA HIS A 22 14.27 14.77 26.50
C HIS A 22 15.23 13.64 26.12
N ALA A 23 14.84 12.39 26.40
CA ALA A 23 15.63 11.23 26.04
C ALA A 23 15.58 10.95 24.52
N GLY A 24 16.69 10.41 23.99
CA GLY A 24 16.75 9.99 22.60
C GLY A 24 16.87 11.13 21.57
N ALA A 25 16.50 10.84 20.32
CA ALA A 25 16.56 11.79 19.21
C ALA A 25 15.25 11.76 18.41
N LEU A 26 14.82 12.94 17.96
CA LEU A 26 13.69 13.12 17.07
C LEU A 26 14.20 13.49 15.69
N ALA A 27 13.78 12.74 14.66
CA ALA A 27 14.12 13.01 13.28
C ALA A 27 12.87 13.22 12.43
N LEU A 28 12.91 14.18 11.53
CA LEU A 28 11.86 14.41 10.54
C LEU A 28 12.39 14.03 9.16
N LEU A 29 11.69 13.13 8.48
CA LEU A 29 12.01 12.70 7.12
C LEU A 29 10.96 13.26 6.15
N PHE A 30 11.42 14.03 5.17
CA PHE A 30 10.59 14.55 4.09
C PHE A 30 11.12 14.06 2.74
N THR A 31 10.25 13.48 1.95
CA THR A 31 10.55 13.00 0.60
C THR A 31 9.52 13.50 -0.40
N SER A 32 9.87 13.51 -1.68
CA SER A 32 9.00 14.00 -2.76
C SER A 32 8.67 12.93 -3.82
N ASP A 33 9.12 11.67 -3.64
CA ASP A 33 8.95 10.59 -4.62
C ASP A 33 7.94 9.52 -4.15
N GLU A 34 7.13 9.80 -3.11
CA GLU A 34 6.17 8.83 -2.56
C GLU A 34 5.05 8.52 -3.57
N GLU A 35 4.49 9.54 -4.22
CA GLU A 35 3.44 9.44 -5.23
C GLU A 35 3.98 9.13 -6.65
N GLY A 36 5.29 8.99 -6.78
CA GLY A 36 5.98 8.72 -8.02
C GLY A 36 6.49 7.27 -8.11
N PRO A 37 7.63 7.06 -8.81
CA PRO A 37 8.24 5.74 -8.94
C PRO A 37 8.76 5.15 -7.64
N SER A 38 8.92 5.93 -6.58
CA SER A 38 9.46 5.57 -5.25
C SER A 38 10.86 4.95 -5.31
N VAL A 39 11.73 5.47 -6.19
CA VAL A 39 13.11 4.98 -6.38
C VAL A 39 14.16 5.89 -5.79
N ASP A 40 13.91 7.22 -5.68
CA ASP A 40 14.87 8.21 -5.21
C ASP A 40 14.39 8.95 -3.93
N GLY A 41 13.31 8.49 -3.30
CA GLY A 41 12.74 9.00 -2.05
C GLY A 41 13.20 8.22 -0.83
N THR A 42 12.23 7.79 -0.02
CA THR A 42 12.42 7.11 1.27
C THR A 42 13.34 5.89 1.18
N VAL A 43 13.28 5.13 0.09
CA VAL A 43 14.14 3.95 -0.10
C VAL A 43 15.63 4.32 -0.05
N ARG A 44 16.03 5.47 -0.63
CA ARG A 44 17.43 5.95 -0.60
C ARG A 44 17.84 6.40 0.79
N VAL A 45 16.94 7.09 1.49
CA VAL A 45 17.21 7.52 2.87
C VAL A 45 17.38 6.31 3.78
N VAL A 46 16.52 5.31 3.70
CA VAL A 46 16.62 4.06 4.46
C VAL A 46 17.96 3.36 4.19
N GLN A 47 18.38 3.26 2.93
CA GLN A 47 19.70 2.70 2.56
C GLN A 47 20.84 3.49 3.19
N ALA A 48 20.77 4.82 3.18
CA ALA A 48 21.80 5.67 3.79
C ALA A 48 21.84 5.54 5.32
N LEU A 49 20.68 5.42 5.99
CA LEU A 49 20.61 5.18 7.43
C LEU A 49 21.23 3.82 7.80
N GLN A 50 20.89 2.77 7.05
CA GLN A 50 21.49 1.44 7.23
C GLN A 50 23.03 1.47 7.05
N ALA A 51 23.51 2.15 6.00
CA ALA A 51 24.95 2.25 5.73
C ALA A 51 25.72 2.99 6.86
N ARG A 52 25.06 3.90 7.57
CA ARG A 52 25.60 4.62 8.74
C ARG A 52 25.41 3.88 10.06
N GLY A 53 24.73 2.73 10.07
CA GLY A 53 24.40 2.00 11.29
C GLY A 53 23.39 2.71 12.20
N GLU A 54 22.62 3.66 11.66
CA GLU A 54 21.60 4.38 12.41
C GLU A 54 20.43 3.43 12.77
N ARG A 55 20.00 3.53 14.01
CA ARG A 55 18.86 2.77 14.52
C ARG A 55 17.62 3.65 14.59
N LEU A 56 16.51 3.13 14.09
CA LEU A 56 15.19 3.71 14.26
C LEU A 56 14.40 2.79 15.21
N ASP A 57 13.92 3.32 16.32
CA ASP A 57 13.12 2.55 17.28
C ASP A 57 11.63 2.62 16.96
N CYS A 58 11.14 3.81 16.58
CA CYS A 58 9.75 4.10 16.28
C CYS A 58 9.64 5.04 15.08
N THR A 59 8.62 4.87 14.25
CA THR A 59 8.31 5.79 13.15
C THR A 59 6.80 5.98 13.01
N ILE A 60 6.39 7.25 12.89
CA ILE A 60 5.02 7.62 12.51
C ILE A 60 5.07 8.18 11.09
N VAL A 61 4.34 7.58 10.16
CA VAL A 61 4.13 8.09 8.82
C VAL A 61 2.83 8.90 8.80
N GLY A 62 2.89 10.16 8.37
CA GLY A 62 1.78 11.12 8.46
C GLY A 62 0.69 10.94 7.42
N GLU A 63 0.43 9.71 6.96
CA GLU A 63 -0.61 9.40 5.99
C GLU A 63 -2.02 9.67 6.51
N PRO A 64 -2.95 10.13 5.67
CA PRO A 64 -4.35 10.32 6.06
C PRO A 64 -5.02 8.95 6.23
N THR A 65 -5.08 8.49 7.47
CA THR A 65 -5.57 7.15 7.83
C THR A 65 -6.95 7.15 8.47
N SER A 66 -7.35 8.25 9.09
CA SER A 66 -8.68 8.37 9.69
C SER A 66 -9.78 8.30 8.63
N VAL A 67 -10.93 7.71 8.95
CA VAL A 67 -11.98 7.39 7.98
C VAL A 67 -13.18 8.35 8.10
N GLU A 68 -13.89 8.35 9.22
CA GLU A 68 -15.04 9.22 9.44
C GLU A 68 -14.70 10.41 10.34
N ARG A 69 -13.80 10.22 11.31
CA ARG A 69 -13.35 11.25 12.22
C ARG A 69 -11.91 11.03 12.64
N LEU A 70 -11.24 12.11 12.98
CA LEU A 70 -9.84 12.07 13.38
C LEU A 70 -9.63 11.05 14.50
N GLY A 71 -8.71 10.11 14.27
CA GLY A 71 -8.28 9.13 15.25
C GLY A 71 -9.05 7.82 15.26
N ASP A 72 -10.04 7.61 14.41
CA ASP A 72 -10.79 6.35 14.38
C ASP A 72 -10.00 5.17 13.78
N MET A 73 -8.92 5.44 13.04
CA MET A 73 -8.08 4.40 12.46
C MET A 73 -6.60 4.76 12.44
N VAL A 74 -5.78 3.81 12.87
CA VAL A 74 -4.32 3.82 12.77
C VAL A 74 -3.89 2.62 11.91
N LYS A 75 -2.97 2.84 10.97
CA LYS A 75 -2.39 1.72 10.22
C LYS A 75 -1.15 1.22 10.94
N ASN A 76 -1.18 -0.04 11.35
CA ASN A 76 -0.03 -0.74 11.94
C ASN A 76 0.61 -1.75 10.97
N GLY A 77 0.28 -1.65 9.70
CA GLY A 77 0.81 -2.46 8.62
C GLY A 77 0.09 -2.18 7.31
N ARG A 78 0.62 -2.72 6.24
CA ARG A 78 0.04 -2.61 4.89
C ARG A 78 0.13 -3.94 4.18
N ARG A 79 -0.87 -4.23 3.34
CA ARG A 79 -0.82 -5.35 2.40
C ARG A 79 0.27 -5.12 1.37
N GLY A 80 0.85 -6.23 0.88
CA GLY A 80 1.70 -6.20 -0.29
C GLY A 80 0.92 -5.87 -1.56
N THR A 81 1.64 -5.42 -2.58
CA THR A 81 1.09 -5.16 -3.92
C THR A 81 1.99 -5.75 -4.99
N LEU A 82 1.40 -6.58 -5.86
CA LEU A 82 2.07 -7.23 -6.98
C LEU A 82 1.22 -7.04 -8.23
N SER A 83 1.76 -6.34 -9.22
CA SER A 83 1.09 -6.13 -10.51
C SER A 83 1.62 -7.09 -11.55
N GLY A 84 0.75 -7.54 -12.44
CA GLY A 84 1.09 -8.35 -13.60
C GLY A 84 0.53 -7.74 -14.87
N LYS A 85 1.30 -7.85 -15.96
CA LYS A 85 0.87 -7.55 -17.32
C LYS A 85 1.01 -8.81 -18.16
N LEU A 86 -0.13 -9.41 -18.49
CA LEU A 86 -0.23 -10.62 -19.28
C LEU A 86 -0.59 -10.27 -20.72
N THR A 87 0.20 -10.73 -21.69
CA THR A 87 -0.10 -10.65 -23.11
C THR A 87 -0.31 -12.07 -23.64
N VAL A 88 -1.55 -12.44 -23.93
CA VAL A 88 -1.87 -13.74 -24.55
C VAL A 88 -1.76 -13.61 -26.06
N LYS A 89 -0.98 -14.50 -26.67
CA LYS A 89 -0.68 -14.51 -28.10
C LYS A 89 -1.70 -15.36 -28.85
N GLY A 90 -2.19 -14.82 -29.94
CA GLY A 90 -3.08 -15.48 -30.89
C GLY A 90 -2.53 -15.44 -32.31
N ILE A 91 -3.39 -15.74 -33.27
CA ILE A 91 -3.13 -15.55 -34.71
C ILE A 91 -4.30 -14.75 -35.26
N GLN A 92 -3.99 -13.55 -35.80
CA GLN A 92 -4.99 -12.67 -36.38
C GLN A 92 -5.60 -13.31 -37.64
N GLY A 93 -6.91 -13.12 -37.80
CA GLY A 93 -7.60 -13.62 -38.98
C GLY A 93 -9.02 -13.08 -39.11
N HIS A 94 -9.67 -13.43 -40.20
CA HIS A 94 -11.07 -13.06 -40.44
C HIS A 94 -12.01 -13.97 -39.68
N VAL A 95 -13.03 -13.42 -38.98
CA VAL A 95 -13.98 -14.20 -38.15
C VAL A 95 -14.72 -15.29 -38.94
N ALA A 96 -14.91 -15.15 -40.25
CA ALA A 96 -15.53 -16.15 -41.11
C ALA A 96 -14.62 -17.36 -41.37
N TYR A 97 -13.33 -17.28 -41.08
CA TYR A 97 -12.34 -18.35 -41.33
C TYR A 97 -11.55 -18.66 -40.05
N PRO A 98 -12.26 -19.07 -38.94
CA PRO A 98 -11.63 -19.28 -37.64
C PRO A 98 -10.54 -20.35 -37.65
N GLN A 99 -10.56 -21.28 -38.59
CA GLN A 99 -9.57 -22.34 -38.75
C GLN A 99 -8.19 -21.80 -39.23
N LEU A 100 -8.12 -20.55 -39.72
CA LEU A 100 -6.88 -19.86 -40.14
C LEU A 100 -6.39 -18.89 -39.07
N ALA A 101 -7.06 -18.83 -37.91
CA ALA A 101 -6.75 -17.92 -36.82
C ALA A 101 -6.65 -18.67 -35.49
N ARG A 102 -6.15 -17.99 -34.48
CA ARG A 102 -6.19 -18.46 -33.08
C ARG A 102 -6.63 -17.29 -32.22
N ASN A 103 -7.86 -17.37 -31.69
CA ASN A 103 -8.47 -16.27 -30.97
C ASN A 103 -7.94 -16.20 -29.52
N PRO A 104 -7.10 -15.21 -29.17
CA PRO A 104 -6.52 -15.11 -27.83
C PRO A 104 -7.55 -14.75 -26.76
N ILE A 105 -8.68 -14.12 -27.13
CA ILE A 105 -9.78 -13.81 -26.20
C ILE A 105 -10.45 -15.10 -25.78
N HIS A 106 -10.74 -16.01 -26.71
CA HIS A 106 -11.33 -17.31 -26.41
C HIS A 106 -10.41 -18.20 -25.59
N GLN A 107 -9.09 -18.14 -25.85
CA GLN A 107 -8.10 -18.90 -25.08
C GLN A 107 -7.94 -18.36 -23.66
N LEU A 108 -7.95 -17.02 -23.48
CA LEU A 108 -7.84 -16.37 -22.18
C LEU A 108 -9.04 -16.65 -21.27
N ALA A 109 -10.26 -16.67 -21.83
CA ALA A 109 -11.50 -16.68 -21.06
C ALA A 109 -11.57 -17.77 -19.97
N PRO A 110 -11.25 -19.05 -20.22
CA PRO A 110 -11.28 -20.08 -19.17
C PRO A 110 -10.19 -19.88 -18.11
N ALA A 111 -8.99 -19.46 -18.48
CA ALA A 111 -7.90 -19.15 -17.54
C ALA A 111 -8.25 -17.95 -16.65
N LEU A 112 -8.85 -16.92 -17.25
CA LEU A 112 -9.28 -15.73 -16.50
C LEU A 112 -10.40 -16.07 -15.52
N ALA A 113 -11.37 -16.90 -15.91
CA ALA A 113 -12.44 -17.37 -15.04
C ALA A 113 -11.87 -18.13 -13.83
N GLU A 114 -10.86 -18.98 -14.02
CA GLU A 114 -10.18 -19.68 -12.94
C GLU A 114 -9.45 -18.69 -12.01
N LEU A 115 -8.68 -17.76 -12.55
CA LEU A 115 -7.92 -16.77 -11.75
C LEU A 115 -8.81 -15.85 -10.92
N VAL A 116 -9.95 -15.38 -11.46
CA VAL A 116 -10.86 -14.47 -10.75
C VAL A 116 -11.69 -15.19 -9.69
N SER A 117 -11.92 -16.50 -9.84
CA SER A 117 -12.67 -17.31 -8.87
C SER A 117 -11.78 -17.94 -7.79
N ALA A 118 -10.44 -17.88 -7.95
CA ALA A 118 -9.51 -18.52 -7.03
C ALA A 118 -9.53 -17.86 -5.64
N THR A 119 -9.59 -18.69 -4.60
CA THR A 119 -9.25 -18.28 -3.24
C THR A 119 -7.73 -18.26 -3.11
N TRP A 120 -7.15 -17.09 -2.93
CA TRP A 120 -5.69 -16.91 -2.88
C TRP A 120 -5.13 -17.27 -1.51
N ASP A 121 -5.75 -16.79 -0.44
CA ASP A 121 -5.60 -17.21 0.96
C ASP A 121 -6.84 -16.80 1.77
N ALA A 122 -6.85 -17.08 3.06
CA ALA A 122 -7.93 -16.68 3.96
C ALA A 122 -7.65 -15.42 4.77
N GLY A 123 -6.48 -14.81 4.58
CA GLY A 123 -5.99 -13.76 5.48
C GLY A 123 -5.67 -14.32 6.87
N ASN A 124 -5.55 -13.42 7.85
CA ASN A 124 -5.32 -13.77 9.25
C ASN A 124 -5.91 -12.73 10.20
N ALA A 125 -5.57 -12.78 11.49
CA ALA A 125 -6.09 -11.83 12.49
C ALA A 125 -5.79 -10.34 12.19
N TYR A 126 -4.79 -10.07 11.35
CA TYR A 126 -4.33 -8.71 11.03
C TYR A 126 -4.60 -8.29 9.59
N PHE A 127 -4.69 -9.26 8.69
CA PHE A 127 -4.83 -9.01 7.26
C PHE A 127 -6.09 -9.63 6.69
N PRO A 128 -6.85 -8.90 5.88
CA PRO A 128 -7.88 -9.52 5.04
C PRO A 128 -7.24 -10.47 4.03
N ALA A 129 -8.06 -11.37 3.49
CA ALA A 129 -7.62 -12.29 2.43
C ALA A 129 -6.99 -11.56 1.24
N THR A 130 -6.04 -12.23 0.61
CA THR A 130 -5.42 -11.74 -0.64
C THR A 130 -6.47 -11.64 -1.75
N THR A 131 -6.45 -10.53 -2.46
CA THR A 131 -7.35 -10.24 -3.58
C THR A 131 -6.61 -10.16 -4.90
N PHE A 132 -7.24 -10.66 -5.95
CA PHE A 132 -6.83 -10.52 -7.35
C PHE A 132 -7.85 -9.66 -8.08
N GLN A 133 -7.38 -8.61 -8.77
CA GLN A 133 -8.25 -7.71 -9.53
C GLN A 133 -7.65 -7.43 -10.91
N VAL A 134 -8.46 -7.60 -11.94
CA VAL A 134 -8.13 -7.16 -13.28
C VAL A 134 -8.51 -5.69 -13.41
N SER A 135 -7.55 -4.84 -13.77
CA SER A 135 -7.77 -3.40 -13.92
C SER A 135 -8.05 -3.00 -15.36
N ASN A 136 -7.45 -3.70 -16.33
CA ASN A 136 -7.64 -3.42 -17.74
C ASN A 136 -7.60 -4.70 -18.57
N ILE A 137 -8.39 -4.72 -19.65
CA ILE A 137 -8.29 -5.71 -20.75
C ILE A 137 -8.31 -4.95 -22.07
N HIS A 138 -7.28 -5.15 -22.86
CA HIS A 138 -7.14 -4.54 -24.17
C HIS A 138 -6.97 -5.62 -25.26
N GLY A 139 -7.87 -5.65 -26.22
CA GLY A 139 -7.83 -6.58 -27.35
C GLY A 139 -8.71 -6.11 -28.48
N GLY A 140 -8.47 -6.66 -29.66
CA GLY A 140 -9.21 -6.29 -30.86
C GLY A 140 -8.63 -5.08 -31.60
N THR A 141 -9.01 -4.95 -32.87
CA THR A 141 -8.58 -3.89 -33.80
C THR A 141 -9.66 -2.82 -33.98
N GLY A 142 -10.83 -2.97 -33.31
CA GLY A 142 -12.02 -2.15 -33.55
C GLY A 142 -12.88 -2.63 -34.72
N ALA A 143 -12.38 -3.52 -35.59
CA ALA A 143 -13.15 -4.09 -36.70
C ALA A 143 -13.92 -5.34 -36.24
N GLY A 144 -15.23 -5.37 -36.46
CA GLY A 144 -16.10 -6.45 -35.99
C GLY A 144 -15.89 -7.81 -36.72
N ASN A 145 -15.12 -7.83 -37.80
CA ASN A 145 -14.82 -9.03 -38.60
C ASN A 145 -13.39 -9.54 -38.47
N VAL A 146 -12.61 -9.04 -37.47
CA VAL A 146 -11.21 -9.40 -37.26
C VAL A 146 -11.02 -10.07 -35.90
N ILE A 147 -10.47 -11.28 -35.88
CA ILE A 147 -9.92 -11.95 -34.71
C ILE A 147 -8.58 -11.28 -34.39
N PRO A 148 -8.34 -10.75 -33.16
CA PRO A 148 -7.07 -10.09 -32.85
C PRO A 148 -5.90 -11.07 -32.77
N GLY A 149 -4.68 -10.54 -32.95
CA GLY A 149 -3.45 -11.31 -32.81
C GLY A 149 -2.97 -11.45 -31.37
N HIS A 150 -3.47 -10.63 -30.43
CA HIS A 150 -3.16 -10.71 -29.01
C HIS A 150 -4.26 -10.05 -28.17
N VAL A 151 -4.25 -10.35 -26.88
CA VAL A 151 -5.02 -9.64 -25.83
C VAL A 151 -4.09 -9.36 -24.65
N VAL A 152 -4.20 -8.16 -24.09
CA VAL A 152 -3.41 -7.71 -22.94
C VAL A 152 -4.32 -7.57 -21.74
N VAL A 153 -3.89 -8.08 -20.58
CA VAL A 153 -4.59 -7.98 -19.29
C VAL A 153 -3.64 -7.39 -18.28
N ASP A 154 -4.03 -6.26 -17.68
CA ASP A 154 -3.36 -5.70 -16.52
C ASP A 154 -4.13 -6.09 -15.26
N PHE A 155 -3.43 -6.66 -14.29
CA PHE A 155 -4.03 -7.10 -13.03
C PHE A 155 -3.13 -6.79 -11.82
N ASN A 156 -3.73 -6.79 -10.62
CA ASN A 156 -3.03 -6.51 -9.37
C ASN A 156 -3.49 -7.44 -8.26
N PHE A 157 -2.54 -7.88 -7.46
CA PHE A 157 -2.75 -8.49 -6.16
C PHE A 157 -2.58 -7.47 -5.05
N ARG A 158 -3.50 -7.49 -4.08
CA ARG A 158 -3.29 -6.96 -2.74
C ARG A 158 -3.21 -8.13 -1.81
N PHE A 159 -1.99 -8.44 -1.30
CA PHE A 159 -1.74 -9.70 -0.64
C PHE A 159 -1.36 -9.55 0.83
N SER A 160 -1.78 -10.55 1.61
CA SER A 160 -1.53 -10.70 3.04
C SER A 160 -0.15 -11.30 3.29
N THR A 161 0.22 -11.44 4.57
CA THR A 161 1.43 -12.18 4.98
C THR A 161 1.33 -13.69 4.78
N GLU A 162 0.14 -14.22 4.46
CA GLU A 162 -0.08 -15.65 4.12
C GLU A 162 0.39 -16.00 2.71
N SER A 163 0.58 -14.99 1.86
CA SER A 163 1.04 -15.13 0.48
C SER A 163 2.39 -14.46 0.28
N THR A 164 3.18 -14.97 -0.67
CA THR A 164 4.42 -14.35 -1.12
C THR A 164 4.34 -14.00 -2.60
N PRO A 165 5.12 -13.03 -3.11
CA PRO A 165 5.18 -12.76 -4.55
C PRO A 165 5.43 -14.03 -5.37
N ALA A 166 6.38 -14.87 -4.94
CA ALA A 166 6.71 -16.12 -5.61
C ALA A 166 5.56 -17.12 -5.64
N SER A 167 4.80 -17.25 -4.53
CA SER A 167 3.64 -18.16 -4.47
C SER A 167 2.52 -17.70 -5.39
N LEU A 168 2.25 -16.39 -5.44
CA LEU A 168 1.23 -15.81 -6.31
C LEU A 168 1.59 -15.95 -7.78
N GLN A 169 2.85 -15.62 -8.14
CA GLN A 169 3.36 -15.77 -9.50
C GLN A 169 3.26 -17.22 -9.98
N ARG A 170 3.68 -18.18 -9.15
CA ARG A 170 3.60 -19.61 -9.48
C ARG A 170 2.16 -20.05 -9.77
N ARG A 171 1.20 -19.69 -8.91
CA ARG A 171 -0.21 -20.06 -9.11
C ARG A 171 -0.82 -19.47 -10.37
N VAL A 172 -0.46 -18.23 -10.72
CA VAL A 172 -0.88 -17.64 -12.01
C VAL A 172 -0.29 -18.43 -13.17
N VAL A 173 1.02 -18.72 -13.15
CA VAL A 173 1.69 -19.49 -14.22
C VAL A 173 1.10 -20.89 -14.37
N GLU A 174 0.80 -21.58 -13.25
CA GLU A 174 0.14 -22.89 -13.25
C GLU A 174 -1.23 -22.84 -13.94
N ALA A 175 -2.04 -21.81 -13.65
CA ALA A 175 -3.34 -21.62 -14.31
C ALA A 175 -3.17 -21.36 -15.82
N LEU A 176 -2.23 -20.50 -16.23
CA LEU A 176 -1.97 -20.22 -17.65
C LEU A 176 -1.48 -21.46 -18.39
N TYR A 177 -0.59 -22.25 -17.77
CA TYR A 177 -0.08 -23.50 -18.32
C TYR A 177 -1.18 -24.55 -18.48
N LYS A 178 -2.05 -24.71 -17.48
CA LYS A 178 -3.18 -25.65 -17.53
C LYS A 178 -4.12 -25.40 -18.71
N HIS A 179 -4.25 -24.14 -19.14
CA HIS A 179 -5.08 -23.74 -20.27
C HIS A 179 -4.31 -23.63 -21.60
N ASP A 180 -3.07 -24.12 -21.66
CA ASP A 180 -2.21 -24.17 -22.85
C ASP A 180 -2.07 -22.81 -23.55
N LEU A 181 -1.88 -21.74 -22.75
CA LEU A 181 -1.72 -20.39 -23.29
C LEU A 181 -0.29 -20.14 -23.77
N GLU A 182 -0.17 -19.53 -24.94
CA GLU A 182 1.07 -18.89 -25.38
C GLU A 182 1.03 -17.41 -24.94
N TYR A 183 1.99 -16.99 -24.12
CA TYR A 183 1.93 -15.67 -23.49
C TYR A 183 3.29 -15.08 -23.17
N ASP A 184 3.30 -13.75 -22.97
CA ASP A 184 4.34 -13.02 -22.26
C ASP A 184 3.73 -12.50 -20.94
N LEU A 185 4.49 -12.55 -19.85
CA LEU A 185 4.04 -12.10 -18.53
C LEU A 185 5.14 -11.32 -17.83
N ALA A 186 4.85 -10.04 -17.55
CA ALA A 186 5.73 -9.16 -16.79
C ALA A 186 5.16 -8.88 -15.42
N TRP A 187 6.04 -8.75 -14.41
CA TRP A 187 5.67 -8.50 -13.03
C TRP A 187 6.33 -7.25 -12.47
N VAL A 188 5.58 -6.53 -11.63
CA VAL A 188 6.09 -5.40 -10.86
C VAL A 188 5.67 -5.59 -9.40
N LEU A 189 6.66 -5.78 -8.52
CA LEU A 189 6.44 -5.80 -7.07
C LEU A 189 6.47 -4.36 -6.56
N GLY A 190 5.32 -3.82 -6.18
CA GLY A 190 5.22 -2.48 -5.60
C GLY A 190 5.58 -2.44 -4.10
N GLY A 191 5.46 -3.57 -3.40
CA GLY A 191 5.87 -3.73 -2.01
C GLY A 191 5.43 -5.04 -1.40
N GLU A 192 6.20 -5.51 -0.42
CA GLU A 192 5.83 -6.64 0.42
C GLU A 192 4.92 -6.18 1.56
N PRO A 193 4.09 -7.06 2.13
CA PRO A 193 3.31 -6.73 3.31
C PRO A 193 4.23 -6.51 4.51
N PHE A 194 3.84 -5.61 5.40
CA PHE A 194 4.48 -5.47 6.70
C PHE A 194 3.44 -5.33 7.81
N LEU A 195 3.83 -5.69 9.01
CA LEU A 195 3.02 -5.59 10.23
C LEU A 195 3.90 -5.14 11.39
N THR A 196 3.48 -4.09 12.08
CA THR A 196 3.94 -3.74 13.42
C THR A 196 2.98 -4.36 14.43
N THR A 197 3.47 -5.27 15.23
CA THR A 197 2.68 -5.79 16.36
C THR A 197 2.41 -4.69 17.38
N PRO A 198 1.26 -4.70 18.09
CA PRO A 198 0.99 -3.76 19.15
C PRO A 198 2.15 -3.65 20.15
N GLY A 199 2.53 -2.43 20.50
CA GLY A 199 3.67 -2.14 21.36
C GLY A 199 3.69 -0.68 21.77
N SER A 200 4.81 -0.21 22.33
CA SER A 200 4.91 1.12 22.95
C SER A 200 4.45 2.27 22.06
N LEU A 201 4.80 2.22 20.74
CA LEU A 201 4.37 3.26 19.81
C LEU A 201 2.86 3.27 19.60
N SER A 202 2.28 2.11 19.28
CA SER A 202 0.83 2.02 19.02
C SER A 202 0.00 2.30 20.27
N GLU A 203 0.48 1.92 21.44
CA GLU A 203 -0.16 2.19 22.73
C GLU A 203 -0.12 3.68 23.09
N ALA A 204 1.05 4.31 22.96
CA ALA A 204 1.22 5.75 23.19
C ALA A 204 0.34 6.58 22.23
N LEU A 205 0.31 6.20 20.96
CA LEU A 205 -0.52 6.87 19.95
C LEU A 205 -2.02 6.68 20.24
N ALA A 206 -2.45 5.47 20.57
CA ALA A 206 -3.85 5.17 20.89
C ALA A 206 -4.32 5.95 22.13
N GLU A 207 -3.50 6.06 23.17
CA GLU A 207 -3.82 6.84 24.35
C GLU A 207 -3.87 8.34 24.04
N ALA A 208 -2.93 8.86 23.25
CA ALA A 208 -2.95 10.26 22.82
C ALA A 208 -4.22 10.60 22.03
N ILE A 209 -4.63 9.71 21.10
CA ILE A 209 -5.88 9.85 20.36
C ILE A 209 -7.07 9.87 21.32
N ARG A 210 -7.14 8.92 22.26
CA ARG A 210 -8.25 8.83 23.21
C ARG A 210 -8.38 10.09 24.05
N VAL A 211 -7.27 10.65 24.50
CA VAL A 211 -7.26 11.88 25.33
C VAL A 211 -7.72 13.09 24.53
N GLU A 212 -7.29 13.24 23.27
CA GLU A 212 -7.59 14.43 22.46
C GLU A 212 -8.96 14.38 21.78
N THR A 213 -9.45 13.18 21.44
CA THR A 213 -10.66 13.03 20.61
C THR A 213 -11.79 12.23 21.29
N GLY A 214 -11.50 11.53 22.39
CA GLY A 214 -12.42 10.57 22.99
C GLY A 214 -12.61 9.27 22.20
N VAL A 215 -11.85 9.08 21.10
CA VAL A 215 -11.97 7.94 20.20
C VAL A 215 -10.95 6.87 20.57
N THR A 216 -11.35 5.60 20.55
CA THR A 216 -10.42 4.45 20.58
C THR A 216 -10.13 4.03 19.15
N PRO A 217 -8.87 4.12 18.67
CA PRO A 217 -8.55 3.79 17.30
C PRO A 217 -8.64 2.29 17.00
N THR A 218 -9.04 1.96 15.78
CA THR A 218 -8.91 0.62 15.26
C THR A 218 -7.54 0.48 14.57
N LEU A 219 -6.75 -0.54 14.93
CA LEU A 219 -5.55 -0.91 14.20
C LEU A 219 -5.93 -1.68 12.93
N SER A 220 -5.34 -1.32 11.80
CA SER A 220 -5.74 -1.89 10.50
C SER A 220 -4.57 -1.95 9.52
N THR A 221 -4.61 -2.94 8.62
CA THR A 221 -3.65 -3.12 7.52
C THR A 221 -4.26 -2.84 6.15
N THR A 222 -5.53 -2.37 6.12
CA THR A 222 -6.27 -2.12 4.87
C THR A 222 -5.80 -0.84 4.15
N GLY A 223 -6.24 -0.67 2.92
CA GLY A 223 -5.94 0.52 2.08
C GLY A 223 -4.81 0.29 1.08
N GLY A 224 -4.28 1.39 0.57
CA GLY A 224 -3.15 1.44 -0.35
C GLY A 224 -1.82 1.08 0.33
N THR A 225 -0.73 1.20 -0.39
CA THR A 225 0.62 1.12 0.20
C THR A 225 1.14 2.52 0.52
N SER A 226 2.25 2.62 1.25
CA SER A 226 2.92 3.86 1.62
C SER A 226 4.42 3.64 1.77
N ASP A 227 5.17 4.69 2.00
CA ASP A 227 6.61 4.61 2.27
C ASP A 227 6.95 3.89 3.58
N GLY A 228 5.98 3.65 4.46
CA GLY A 228 6.11 2.78 5.62
C GLY A 228 6.68 1.40 5.28
N ARG A 229 6.41 0.87 4.06
CA ARG A 229 6.95 -0.40 3.56
C ARG A 229 8.49 -0.45 3.48
N PHE A 230 9.14 0.68 3.26
CA PHE A 230 10.59 0.76 3.22
C PHE A 230 11.16 0.88 4.64
N ILE A 231 10.54 1.69 5.48
CA ILE A 231 10.97 1.96 6.84
C ILE A 231 10.81 0.73 7.73
N ALA A 232 9.75 -0.05 7.54
CA ALA A 232 9.50 -1.28 8.29
C ALA A 232 10.60 -2.36 8.15
N LYS A 233 11.49 -2.22 7.16
CA LYS A 233 12.68 -3.09 7.01
C LYS A 233 13.79 -2.78 8.00
N VAL A 234 13.79 -1.60 8.62
CA VAL A 234 14.87 -1.09 9.48
C VAL A 234 14.37 -0.55 10.82
N CYS A 235 13.07 -0.40 10.97
CA CYS A 235 12.42 0.11 12.17
C CYS A 235 11.41 -0.92 12.68
N PRO A 236 11.50 -1.37 13.94
CA PRO A 236 10.62 -2.41 14.49
C PRO A 236 9.19 -1.95 14.73
N GLN A 237 8.98 -0.66 14.94
CA GLN A 237 7.66 -0.09 15.18
C GLN A 237 7.37 1.03 14.18
N VAL A 238 6.51 0.74 13.20
CA VAL A 238 6.05 1.68 12.18
C VAL A 238 4.53 1.73 12.21
N VAL A 239 3.97 2.89 12.43
CA VAL A 239 2.54 3.14 12.30
C VAL A 239 2.29 4.30 11.35
N GLU A 240 1.10 4.32 10.76
CA GLU A 240 0.67 5.45 9.95
C GLU A 240 -0.55 6.07 10.59
N PHE A 241 -0.52 7.39 10.75
CA PHE A 241 -1.59 8.14 11.36
C PHE A 241 -1.63 9.57 10.84
N GLY A 242 -2.83 10.05 10.54
CA GLY A 242 -3.07 11.42 10.11
C GLY A 242 -4.54 11.76 9.91
N PRO A 243 -4.83 12.81 9.12
CA PRO A 243 -6.18 13.33 8.92
C PRO A 243 -7.17 12.32 8.34
N VAL A 244 -8.42 12.74 8.30
CA VAL A 244 -9.50 12.01 7.59
C VAL A 244 -9.20 11.95 6.09
N ASN A 245 -9.35 10.76 5.51
CA ASN A 245 -8.96 10.45 4.12
C ASN A 245 -10.07 10.64 3.08
N ALA A 246 -11.21 11.20 3.45
CA ALA A 246 -12.39 11.26 2.59
C ALA A 246 -12.18 11.99 1.25
N SER A 247 -11.21 12.91 1.18
CA SER A 247 -10.88 13.68 -0.02
C SER A 247 -9.55 13.34 -0.68
N ILE A 248 -8.87 12.27 -0.23
CA ILE A 248 -7.58 11.84 -0.77
C ILE A 248 -7.66 11.62 -2.30
N HIS A 249 -6.70 12.14 -3.06
CA HIS A 249 -6.60 12.07 -4.52
C HIS A 249 -7.83 12.63 -5.28
N LYS A 250 -8.67 13.41 -4.62
CA LYS A 250 -9.80 14.09 -5.26
C LYS A 250 -9.44 15.53 -5.63
N ILE A 251 -10.18 16.09 -6.59
CA ILE A 251 -10.19 17.53 -6.83
C ILE A 251 -10.66 18.20 -5.53
N ASP A 252 -10.02 19.30 -5.14
CA ASP A 252 -10.28 20.03 -3.88
C ASP A 252 -9.99 19.18 -2.62
N GLU A 253 -8.90 18.38 -2.64
CA GLU A 253 -8.42 17.68 -1.44
C GLU A 253 -8.24 18.65 -0.27
N HIS A 254 -8.86 18.33 0.86
CA HIS A 254 -8.92 19.21 2.02
C HIS A 254 -8.95 18.42 3.34
N VAL A 255 -8.71 19.15 4.44
CA VAL A 255 -8.89 18.68 5.82
C VAL A 255 -9.79 19.63 6.58
N ALA A 256 -10.49 19.13 7.59
CA ALA A 256 -11.26 19.99 8.49
C ALA A 256 -10.32 20.82 9.37
N VAL A 257 -10.49 22.13 9.45
CA VAL A 257 -9.64 23.01 10.27
C VAL A 257 -9.71 22.63 11.74
N VAL A 258 -10.87 22.19 12.22
CA VAL A 258 -11.09 21.73 13.60
C VAL A 258 -10.23 20.53 13.99
N ASP A 259 -9.74 19.73 13.03
CA ASP A 259 -8.91 18.56 13.27
C ASP A 259 -7.40 18.89 13.37
N ILE A 260 -6.98 20.09 12.96
CA ILE A 260 -5.54 20.43 12.88
C ILE A 260 -4.90 20.49 14.26
N GLU A 261 -5.52 21.20 15.21
CA GLU A 261 -4.99 21.32 16.56
C GLU A 261 -5.01 20.00 17.33
N PRO A 262 -6.10 19.19 17.32
CA PRO A 262 -6.08 17.86 17.89
C PRO A 262 -5.03 16.94 17.27
N LEU A 263 -4.83 16.97 15.96
CA LEU A 263 -3.81 16.18 15.27
C LEU A 263 -2.41 16.52 15.77
N LYS A 264 -2.07 17.82 15.88
CA LYS A 264 -0.80 18.28 16.44
C LYS A 264 -0.62 17.82 17.89
N ASN A 265 -1.67 17.95 18.72
CA ASN A 265 -1.63 17.52 20.11
C ASN A 265 -1.44 16.01 20.27
N ILE A 266 -2.05 15.19 19.40
CA ILE A 266 -1.86 13.74 19.37
C ILE A 266 -0.39 13.41 19.13
N TYR A 267 0.23 14.02 18.10
CA TYR A 267 1.65 13.81 17.83
C TYR A 267 2.52 14.24 19.02
N ARG A 268 2.28 15.41 19.60
CA ARG A 268 3.02 15.91 20.74
C ARG A 268 2.94 14.95 21.94
N ARG A 269 1.73 14.53 22.34
CA ARG A 269 1.54 13.60 23.46
C ARG A 269 2.21 12.25 23.23
N THR A 270 2.16 11.75 21.99
CA THR A 270 2.85 10.51 21.61
C THR A 270 4.35 10.66 21.82
N LEU A 271 4.94 11.76 21.35
CA LEU A 271 6.35 12.06 21.54
C LEU A 271 6.71 12.25 23.02
N GLU A 272 5.88 12.97 23.81
CA GLU A 272 6.06 13.13 25.24
C GLU A 272 6.09 11.80 26.00
N THR A 273 5.29 10.83 25.56
CA THR A 273 5.24 9.50 26.17
C THR A 273 6.46 8.65 25.81
N LEU A 274 6.95 8.76 24.57
CA LEU A 274 8.05 7.92 24.07
C LEU A 274 9.43 8.47 24.42
N LEU A 275 9.55 9.78 24.64
CA LEU A 275 10.81 10.48 24.91
C LEU A 275 10.87 11.05 26.36
N ALA A 276 10.06 10.51 27.25
CA ALA A 276 10.00 10.93 28.66
C ALA A 276 11.26 10.54 29.45
#